data_e67e1cd233f6f2d6a3314743fdfde859
#
_entry.id   e67e1cd233f6f2d6a3314743fdfde859
#
_cell.length_a   1.000
_cell.length_b   1.000
_cell.length_c   1.000
_cell.angle_alpha   90.00
_cell.angle_beta   90.00
_cell.angle_gamma   90.00
#
_symmetry.space_group_name_H-M   'P 1'
#
loop_
_entity.id
_entity.type
_entity.pdbx_description
1 polymer ?
#
loop_
_entity_poly.entity_id
_entity_poly.type
_entity_poly.pdbx_seq_one_letter_code
_entity_poly.pdbx_strand_id
1 'polypeptide(L)'
;MIDAHAVNLGPYGFLLVNLTLLFMIGWALWKTERNLSSQSDTIVLFLLGIFAVSGRILLEPIPNIQPVTVIILMSGIYFGVSRSIILATSVALISNLFIGHGLWTLYQAFGWSLVGIIGAVFSNKLHLNNTSSNTPLMIVAIFCAFIFDWVVSLSVLHTLGPDLLFVYILAGIPFDILHAVGNIFFVAWLASPLSEIMTRHLSVKKPLAVKEIVKNRI
;
A
#
# COMPACT_ATOMS: atom_id res chain seq x y z
N MET A 1 -14.33 -26.59 -6.01
CA MET A 1 -14.01 -25.46 -5.11
C MET A 1 -14.74 -24.25 -5.70
N ILE A 2 -15.71 -23.66 -4.97
CA ILE A 2 -16.39 -22.44 -5.44
C ILE A 2 -15.36 -21.33 -5.28
N ASP A 3 -14.90 -20.79 -6.40
CA ASP A 3 -14.01 -19.61 -6.38
C ASP A 3 -14.85 -18.40 -5.94
N ALA A 4 -14.78 -18.08 -4.64
CA ALA A 4 -15.52 -16.96 -4.05
C ALA A 4 -15.18 -15.60 -4.70
N HIS A 5 -14.10 -15.55 -5.47
CA HIS A 5 -13.65 -14.35 -6.18
C HIS A 5 -14.15 -14.30 -7.63
N ALA A 6 -14.70 -15.39 -8.18
CA ALA A 6 -15.15 -15.46 -9.57
C ALA A 6 -16.49 -14.75 -9.78
N VAL A 7 -16.56 -13.44 -9.50
CA VAL A 7 -17.68 -12.62 -9.96
C VAL A 7 -17.52 -12.40 -11.46
N ASN A 8 -18.41 -12.96 -12.25
CA ASN A 8 -18.47 -12.63 -13.67
C ASN A 8 -19.11 -11.25 -13.84
N LEU A 9 -18.29 -10.22 -13.86
CA LEU A 9 -18.73 -8.84 -14.01
C LEU A 9 -19.20 -8.49 -15.43
N GLY A 10 -19.00 -9.40 -16.38
CA GLY A 10 -19.18 -9.09 -17.79
C GLY A 10 -18.29 -7.93 -18.28
N PRO A 11 -18.32 -7.58 -19.58
CA PRO A 11 -17.45 -6.56 -20.14
C PRO A 11 -17.70 -5.16 -19.54
N TYR A 12 -18.95 -4.82 -19.25
CA TYR A 12 -19.29 -3.52 -18.64
C TYR A 12 -18.83 -3.40 -17.18
N GLY A 13 -18.92 -4.48 -16.41
CA GLY A 13 -18.43 -4.49 -15.02
C GLY A 13 -16.90 -4.38 -14.95
N PHE A 14 -16.16 -5.07 -15.81
CA PHE A 14 -14.70 -4.90 -15.93
C PHE A 14 -14.33 -3.48 -16.35
N LEU A 15 -15.06 -2.89 -17.33
CA LEU A 15 -14.85 -1.51 -17.72
C LEU A 15 -15.05 -0.55 -16.55
N LEU A 16 -16.11 -0.72 -15.76
CA LEU A 16 -16.42 0.12 -14.61
C LEU A 16 -15.32 0.03 -13.53
N VAL A 17 -14.84 -1.17 -13.19
CA VAL A 17 -13.74 -1.37 -12.24
C VAL A 17 -12.47 -0.65 -12.73
N ASN A 18 -12.10 -0.83 -13.99
CA ASN A 18 -10.91 -0.19 -14.57
C ASN A 18 -11.04 1.35 -14.57
N LEU A 19 -12.19 1.89 -14.95
CA LEU A 19 -12.45 3.33 -14.92
C LEU A 19 -12.37 3.87 -13.48
N THR A 20 -12.87 3.15 -12.49
CA THR A 20 -12.78 3.56 -11.08
C THR A 20 -11.33 3.59 -10.61
N LEU A 21 -10.53 2.56 -10.94
CA LEU A 21 -9.10 2.52 -10.61
C LEU A 21 -8.32 3.64 -11.30
N LEU A 22 -8.57 3.88 -12.58
CA LEU A 22 -7.96 4.99 -13.33
C LEU A 22 -8.37 6.35 -12.76
N PHE A 23 -9.63 6.51 -12.33
CA PHE A 23 -10.09 7.71 -11.66
C PHE A 23 -9.36 7.92 -10.33
N MET A 24 -9.19 6.88 -9.50
CA MET A 24 -8.43 6.96 -8.23
C MET A 24 -6.99 7.40 -8.49
N ILE A 25 -6.31 6.80 -9.48
CA ILE A 25 -4.95 7.18 -9.88
C ILE A 25 -4.92 8.62 -10.37
N GLY A 26 -5.81 8.99 -11.29
CA GLY A 26 -5.88 10.33 -11.87
C GLY A 26 -6.17 11.41 -10.84
N TRP A 27 -7.10 11.16 -9.91
CA TRP A 27 -7.40 12.07 -8.80
C TRP A 27 -6.20 12.24 -7.86
N ALA A 28 -5.54 11.15 -7.51
CA ALA A 28 -4.37 11.17 -6.65
C ALA A 28 -3.18 11.88 -7.34
N LEU A 29 -2.97 11.67 -8.65
CA LEU A 29 -1.98 12.38 -9.45
C LEU A 29 -2.28 13.88 -9.49
N TRP A 30 -3.52 14.28 -9.81
CA TRP A 30 -3.91 15.71 -9.84
C TRP A 30 -3.67 16.41 -8.50
N LYS A 31 -3.99 15.71 -7.38
CA LYS A 31 -3.71 16.23 -6.04
C LYS A 31 -2.23 16.30 -5.74
N THR A 32 -1.44 15.38 -6.28
CA THR A 32 0.01 15.30 -6.06
C THR A 32 0.78 16.28 -6.94
N GLU A 33 0.34 16.54 -8.17
CA GLU A 33 1.01 17.43 -9.12
C GLU A 33 1.25 18.83 -8.56
N ARG A 34 0.30 19.34 -7.76
CA ARG A 34 0.45 20.62 -7.06
C ARG A 34 1.59 20.66 -6.04
N ASN A 35 2.12 19.48 -5.66
CA ASN A 35 3.17 19.30 -4.65
C ASN A 35 4.40 18.54 -5.19
N LEU A 36 4.47 18.26 -6.50
CA LEU A 36 5.60 17.59 -7.13
C LEU A 36 6.81 18.52 -7.18
N SER A 37 7.53 18.60 -6.08
CA SER A 37 8.75 19.42 -6.00
C SER A 37 10.03 18.65 -6.34
N SER A 38 9.97 17.32 -6.64
CA SER A 38 11.18 16.53 -6.87
C SER A 38 10.96 15.34 -7.78
N GLN A 39 11.69 15.32 -8.89
CA GLN A 39 11.81 14.18 -9.80
C GLN A 39 12.33 12.92 -9.09
N SER A 40 13.16 13.06 -8.07
CA SER A 40 13.71 11.94 -7.30
C SER A 40 12.64 11.15 -6.54
N ASP A 41 11.62 11.80 -5.98
CA ASP A 41 10.53 11.10 -5.27
C ASP A 41 9.74 10.20 -6.21
N THR A 42 9.49 10.67 -7.44
CA THR A 42 8.76 9.90 -8.45
C THR A 42 9.55 8.65 -8.86
N ILE A 43 10.86 8.76 -9.02
CA ILE A 43 11.74 7.62 -9.36
C ILE A 43 11.72 6.59 -8.22
N VAL A 44 11.84 7.03 -6.96
CA VAL A 44 11.79 6.11 -5.81
C VAL A 44 10.44 5.39 -5.73
N LEU A 45 9.32 6.12 -5.89
CA LEU A 45 7.99 5.52 -5.90
C LEU A 45 7.81 4.51 -7.03
N PHE A 46 8.35 4.79 -8.21
CA PHE A 46 8.33 3.87 -9.35
C PHE A 46 9.12 2.58 -9.05
N LEU A 47 10.31 2.70 -8.48
CA LEU A 47 11.13 1.55 -8.09
C LEU A 47 10.45 0.73 -6.97
N LEU A 48 9.82 1.38 -6.00
CA LEU A 48 9.02 0.71 -4.98
C LEU A 48 7.82 -0.02 -5.58
N GLY A 49 7.18 0.56 -6.60
CA GLY A 49 6.10 -0.08 -7.36
C GLY A 49 6.57 -1.35 -8.05
N ILE A 50 7.70 -1.29 -8.77
CA ILE A 50 8.30 -2.48 -9.40
C ILE A 50 8.60 -3.54 -8.34
N PHE A 51 9.22 -3.16 -7.22
CA PHE A 51 9.57 -4.10 -6.16
C PHE A 51 8.32 -4.74 -5.52
N ALA A 52 7.28 -3.94 -5.25
CA ALA A 52 6.03 -4.43 -4.68
C ALA A 52 5.30 -5.40 -5.63
N VAL A 53 5.18 -5.04 -6.93
CA VAL A 53 4.56 -5.89 -7.95
C VAL A 53 5.34 -7.19 -8.13
N SER A 54 6.66 -7.10 -8.29
CA SER A 54 7.52 -8.28 -8.48
C SER A 54 7.48 -9.19 -7.25
N GLY A 55 7.58 -8.63 -6.04
CA GLY A 55 7.51 -9.39 -4.81
C GLY A 55 6.15 -10.07 -4.62
N ARG A 56 5.06 -9.42 -5.03
CA ARG A 56 3.73 -10.02 -4.97
C ARG A 56 3.56 -11.18 -5.95
N ILE A 57 4.03 -11.02 -7.19
CA ILE A 57 3.96 -12.09 -8.20
C ILE A 57 4.86 -13.26 -7.82
N LEU A 58 6.09 -12.99 -7.36
CA LEU A 58 7.05 -14.02 -6.98
C LEU A 58 6.58 -14.85 -5.79
N LEU A 59 5.93 -14.21 -4.81
CA LEU A 59 5.47 -14.84 -3.58
C LEU A 59 3.98 -15.26 -3.64
N GLU A 60 3.35 -15.17 -4.81
CA GLU A 60 1.96 -15.60 -5.01
C GLU A 60 1.68 -17.02 -4.52
N PRO A 61 2.57 -18.02 -4.68
CA PRO A 61 2.33 -19.37 -4.18
C PRO A 61 2.25 -19.47 -2.65
N ILE A 62 2.70 -18.45 -1.91
CA ILE A 62 2.64 -18.43 -0.45
C ILE A 62 1.47 -17.53 -0.04
N PRO A 63 0.37 -18.09 0.49
CA PRO A 63 -0.82 -17.31 0.81
C PRO A 63 -0.52 -16.13 1.75
N ASN A 64 -0.94 -14.94 1.37
CA ASN A 64 -0.88 -13.70 2.15
C ASN A 64 0.52 -13.24 2.65
N ILE A 65 1.61 -13.91 2.28
CA ILE A 65 2.99 -13.51 2.63
C ILE A 65 3.60 -12.71 1.48
N GLN A 66 3.38 -11.40 1.47
CA GLN A 66 3.82 -10.50 0.39
C GLN A 66 4.31 -9.16 0.94
N PRO A 67 5.31 -8.50 0.32
CA PRO A 67 5.91 -7.27 0.86
C PRO A 67 5.05 -6.01 0.68
N VAL A 68 3.95 -6.10 -0.08
CA VAL A 68 3.18 -4.95 -0.58
C VAL A 68 2.68 -4.07 0.56
N THR A 69 2.07 -4.66 1.59
CA THR A 69 1.49 -3.91 2.72
C THR A 69 2.54 -3.06 3.44
N VAL A 70 3.73 -3.62 3.68
CA VAL A 70 4.83 -2.90 4.33
C VAL A 70 5.37 -1.79 3.44
N ILE A 71 5.55 -2.03 2.15
CA ILE A 71 6.03 -1.02 1.19
C ILE A 71 5.04 0.16 1.11
N ILE A 72 3.75 -0.12 1.04
CA ILE A 72 2.71 0.92 0.96
C ILE A 72 2.61 1.69 2.29
N LEU A 73 2.66 1.00 3.44
CA LEU A 73 2.68 1.62 4.75
C LEU A 73 3.85 2.61 4.85
N MET A 74 5.06 2.17 4.49
CA MET A 74 6.25 3.01 4.49
C MET A 74 6.14 4.16 3.48
N SER A 75 5.58 3.92 2.29
CA SER A 75 5.34 5.01 1.34
C SER A 75 4.43 6.09 1.91
N GLY A 76 3.42 5.72 2.69
CA GLY A 76 2.57 6.66 3.42
C GLY A 76 3.36 7.49 4.43
N ILE A 77 4.21 6.85 5.23
CA ILE A 77 5.06 7.49 6.25
C ILE A 77 5.98 8.56 5.62
N TYR A 78 6.63 8.24 4.50
CA TYR A 78 7.69 9.08 3.92
C TYR A 78 7.19 10.02 2.82
N PHE A 79 6.21 9.62 2.02
CA PHE A 79 5.73 10.39 0.86
C PHE A 79 4.33 10.97 1.02
N GLY A 80 3.60 10.56 2.07
CA GLY A 80 2.26 11.05 2.39
C GLY A 80 1.13 10.38 1.62
N VAL A 81 -0.10 10.82 1.90
CA VAL A 81 -1.35 10.17 1.50
C VAL A 81 -1.47 9.99 -0.02
N SER A 82 -1.34 11.08 -0.79
CA SER A 82 -1.64 11.02 -2.23
C SER A 82 -0.71 10.06 -2.98
N ARG A 83 0.59 10.07 -2.66
CA ARG A 83 1.59 9.22 -3.31
C ARG A 83 1.44 7.75 -2.92
N SER A 84 1.08 7.48 -1.66
CA SER A 84 0.81 6.09 -1.23
C SER A 84 -0.46 5.52 -1.87
N ILE A 85 -1.49 6.33 -2.11
CA ILE A 85 -2.69 5.92 -2.85
C ILE A 85 -2.35 5.59 -4.31
N ILE A 86 -1.54 6.42 -4.98
CA ILE A 86 -1.09 6.14 -6.35
C ILE A 86 -0.35 4.79 -6.38
N LEU A 87 0.61 4.60 -5.47
CA LEU A 87 1.39 3.38 -5.40
C LEU A 87 0.48 2.17 -5.14
N ALA A 88 -0.41 2.24 -4.15
CA ALA A 88 -1.34 1.19 -3.78
C ALA A 88 -2.23 0.75 -4.95
N THR A 89 -2.87 1.72 -5.62
CA THR A 89 -3.78 1.46 -6.73
C THR A 89 -3.03 0.91 -7.94
N SER A 90 -1.84 1.46 -8.24
CA SER A 90 -1.01 0.98 -9.34
C SER A 90 -0.50 -0.44 -9.09
N VAL A 91 -0.06 -0.77 -7.87
CA VAL A 91 0.38 -2.12 -7.51
C VAL A 91 -0.75 -3.11 -7.62
N ALA A 92 -1.95 -2.79 -7.09
CA ALA A 92 -3.12 -3.65 -7.19
C ALA A 92 -3.49 -3.93 -8.66
N LEU A 93 -3.59 -2.88 -9.48
CA LEU A 93 -3.95 -3.02 -10.89
C LEU A 93 -2.91 -3.83 -11.67
N ILE A 94 -1.64 -3.43 -11.60
CA ILE A 94 -0.58 -4.04 -12.41
C ILE A 94 -0.35 -5.50 -11.99
N SER A 95 -0.25 -5.81 -10.69
CA SER A 95 -0.01 -7.18 -10.25
C SER A 95 -1.18 -8.11 -10.59
N ASN A 96 -2.42 -7.61 -10.53
CA ASN A 96 -3.60 -8.42 -10.88
C ASN A 96 -3.76 -8.68 -12.38
N LEU A 97 -3.09 -7.94 -13.25
CA LEU A 97 -2.99 -8.32 -14.67
C LEU A 97 -2.25 -9.65 -14.86
N PHE A 98 -1.37 -10.02 -13.93
CA PHE A 98 -0.60 -11.27 -13.96
C PHE A 98 -1.24 -12.37 -13.11
N ILE A 99 -1.72 -12.06 -11.90
CA ILE A 99 -2.25 -13.03 -10.93
C ILE A 99 -3.72 -13.33 -11.19
N GLY A 100 -4.46 -12.36 -11.72
CA GLY A 100 -5.90 -12.44 -11.99
C GLY A 100 -6.60 -11.15 -11.59
N HIS A 101 -7.45 -10.65 -12.49
CA HIS A 101 -8.14 -9.37 -12.36
C HIS A 101 -9.64 -9.58 -12.19
N GLY A 102 -10.25 -8.87 -11.24
CA GLY A 102 -11.67 -8.94 -10.95
C GLY A 102 -12.13 -7.83 -10.02
N LEU A 103 -13.35 -7.96 -9.50
CA LEU A 103 -13.93 -7.00 -8.55
C LEU A 103 -13.05 -6.83 -7.30
N TRP A 104 -12.43 -7.90 -6.82
CA TRP A 104 -11.50 -7.86 -5.67
C TRP A 104 -10.32 -6.91 -5.88
N THR A 105 -9.91 -6.63 -7.12
CA THR A 105 -8.86 -5.64 -7.41
C THR A 105 -9.22 -4.25 -6.90
N LEU A 106 -10.49 -3.87 -6.99
CA LEU A 106 -10.98 -2.61 -6.45
C LEU A 106 -10.86 -2.59 -4.90
N TYR A 107 -11.26 -3.67 -4.25
CA TYR A 107 -11.15 -3.81 -2.80
C TYR A 107 -9.69 -3.84 -2.33
N GLN A 108 -8.80 -4.50 -3.07
CA GLN A 108 -7.36 -4.49 -2.80
C GLN A 108 -6.77 -3.08 -2.96
N ALA A 109 -7.10 -2.36 -4.02
CA ALA A 109 -6.67 -0.98 -4.22
C ALA A 109 -7.13 -0.08 -3.07
N PHE A 110 -8.39 -0.26 -2.63
CA PHE A 110 -8.95 0.48 -1.51
C PHE A 110 -8.29 0.10 -0.18
N GLY A 111 -8.13 -1.19 0.11
CA GLY A 111 -7.49 -1.69 1.33
C GLY A 111 -6.04 -1.20 1.47
N TRP A 112 -5.23 -1.32 0.43
CA TRP A 112 -3.87 -0.77 0.44
C TRP A 112 -3.83 0.75 0.47
N SER A 113 -4.80 1.44 -0.11
CA SER A 113 -4.90 2.90 0.04
C SER A 113 -5.15 3.30 1.49
N LEU A 114 -5.99 2.57 2.23
CA LEU A 114 -6.17 2.77 3.67
C LEU A 114 -4.86 2.52 4.45
N VAL A 115 -4.11 1.48 4.12
CA VAL A 115 -2.77 1.22 4.70
C VAL A 115 -1.84 2.42 4.49
N GLY A 116 -1.80 2.97 3.28
CA GLY A 116 -1.01 4.16 2.97
C GLY A 116 -1.45 5.39 3.76
N ILE A 117 -2.77 5.59 3.93
CA ILE A 117 -3.34 6.67 4.76
C ILE A 117 -2.92 6.50 6.22
N ILE A 118 -3.00 5.28 6.77
CA ILE A 118 -2.56 4.96 8.13
C ILE A 118 -1.07 5.32 8.30
N GLY A 119 -0.22 4.92 7.35
CA GLY A 119 1.19 5.29 7.36
C GLY A 119 1.41 6.80 7.41
N ALA A 120 0.68 7.57 6.60
CA ALA A 120 0.79 9.01 6.55
C ALA A 120 0.31 9.70 7.85
N VAL A 121 -0.81 9.23 8.42
CA VAL A 121 -1.39 9.77 9.66
C VAL A 121 -0.46 9.53 10.85
N PHE A 122 0.13 8.34 10.93
CA PHE A 122 1.04 7.98 12.02
C PHE A 122 2.51 8.26 11.71
N SER A 123 2.83 8.99 10.63
CA SER A 123 4.21 9.25 10.17
C SER A 123 5.13 9.77 11.28
N ASN A 124 4.66 10.71 12.11
CA ASN A 124 5.46 11.30 13.20
C ASN A 124 5.90 10.26 14.26
N LYS A 125 5.13 9.18 14.45
CA LYS A 125 5.41 8.13 15.44
C LYS A 125 6.15 6.93 14.82
N LEU A 126 6.01 6.73 13.52
CA LEU A 126 6.53 5.57 12.80
C LEU A 126 7.80 5.88 11.98
N HIS A 127 8.20 7.17 11.92
CA HIS A 127 9.41 7.56 11.19
C HIS A 127 10.64 6.93 11.85
N LEU A 128 11.34 6.09 11.10
CA LEU A 128 12.51 5.40 11.62
C LEU A 128 13.73 6.33 11.59
N ASN A 129 14.34 6.54 12.76
CA ASN A 129 15.67 7.11 12.90
C ASN A 129 16.65 5.95 13.15
N ASN A 130 17.94 6.13 12.85
CA ASN A 130 18.97 5.09 12.96
C ASN A 130 19.07 4.40 14.33
N THR A 131 18.43 4.94 15.37
CA THR A 131 18.42 4.42 16.74
C THR A 131 17.03 3.92 17.18
N SER A 132 16.01 4.01 16.32
CA SER A 132 14.64 3.65 16.66
C SER A 132 14.38 2.16 16.48
N SER A 133 13.64 1.57 17.42
CA SER A 133 13.13 0.21 17.29
C SER A 133 12.08 0.12 16.18
N ASN A 134 12.08 -0.97 15.42
CA ASN A 134 11.05 -1.28 14.42
C ASN A 134 9.71 -1.75 15.04
N THR A 135 9.66 -1.94 16.37
CA THR A 135 8.49 -2.48 17.07
C THR A 135 7.19 -1.71 16.82
N PRO A 136 7.15 -0.35 16.89
CA PRO A 136 5.92 0.38 16.58
C PRO A 136 5.44 0.16 15.16
N LEU A 137 6.36 0.09 14.18
CA LEU A 137 6.03 -0.17 12.79
C LEU A 137 5.50 -1.60 12.60
N MET A 138 6.09 -2.60 13.29
CA MET A 138 5.60 -3.99 13.28
C MET A 138 4.16 -4.08 13.81
N ILE A 139 3.87 -3.41 14.94
CA ILE A 139 2.52 -3.41 15.52
C ILE A 139 1.51 -2.82 14.51
N VAL A 140 1.81 -1.68 13.93
CA VAL A 140 0.91 -1.06 12.95
C VAL A 140 0.79 -1.93 11.70
N ALA A 141 1.86 -2.57 11.25
CA ALA A 141 1.84 -3.46 10.08
C ALA A 141 0.97 -4.72 10.32
N ILE A 142 0.94 -5.25 11.57
CA ILE A 142 0.02 -6.32 11.98
C ILE A 142 -1.44 -5.85 11.83
N PHE A 143 -1.80 -4.69 12.39
CA PHE A 143 -3.16 -4.16 12.25
C PHE A 143 -3.53 -3.88 10.79
N CYS A 144 -2.58 -3.40 9.99
CA CYS A 144 -2.79 -3.18 8.57
C CYS A 144 -3.08 -4.47 7.80
N ALA A 145 -2.51 -5.63 8.21
CA ALA A 145 -2.83 -6.92 7.61
C ALA A 145 -4.33 -7.23 7.76
N PHE A 146 -4.84 -7.19 8.99
CA PHE A 146 -6.26 -7.46 9.27
C PHE A 146 -7.18 -6.46 8.56
N ILE A 147 -6.87 -5.15 8.62
CA ILE A 147 -7.67 -4.12 7.94
C ILE A 147 -7.73 -4.40 6.43
N PHE A 148 -6.60 -4.72 5.81
CA PHE A 148 -6.54 -5.03 4.38
C PHE A 148 -7.38 -6.27 4.05
N ASP A 149 -7.16 -7.38 4.75
CA ASP A 149 -7.82 -8.65 4.47
C ASP A 149 -9.35 -8.55 4.70
N TRP A 150 -9.80 -7.84 5.73
CA TRP A 150 -11.23 -7.61 5.98
C TRP A 150 -11.85 -6.71 4.92
N VAL A 151 -11.16 -5.68 4.46
CA VAL A 151 -11.64 -4.85 3.33
C VAL A 151 -11.77 -5.69 2.05
N VAL A 152 -10.78 -6.53 1.75
CA VAL A 152 -10.83 -7.40 0.58
C VAL A 152 -11.96 -8.44 0.72
N SER A 153 -12.20 -8.96 1.93
CA SER A 153 -13.29 -9.89 2.21
C SER A 153 -14.68 -9.32 1.90
N LEU A 154 -14.86 -7.99 1.94
CA LEU A 154 -16.12 -7.36 1.52
C LEU A 154 -16.46 -7.64 0.04
N SER A 155 -15.48 -7.98 -0.79
CA SER A 155 -15.74 -8.36 -2.19
C SER A 155 -16.66 -9.59 -2.30
N VAL A 156 -16.66 -10.44 -1.29
CA VAL A 156 -17.47 -11.67 -1.18
C VAL A 156 -18.97 -11.38 -1.02
N LEU A 157 -19.35 -10.18 -0.59
CA LEU A 157 -20.76 -9.76 -0.54
C LEU A 157 -21.47 -9.91 -1.90
N HIS A 158 -20.72 -9.77 -2.99
CA HIS A 158 -21.26 -9.87 -4.35
C HIS A 158 -21.43 -11.33 -4.84
N THR A 159 -20.84 -12.30 -4.14
CA THR A 159 -20.90 -13.73 -4.50
C THR A 159 -21.70 -14.56 -3.52
N LEU A 160 -21.46 -14.39 -2.22
CA LEU A 160 -22.05 -15.21 -1.16
C LEU A 160 -23.18 -14.49 -0.41
N GLY A 161 -23.32 -13.18 -0.61
CA GLY A 161 -24.28 -12.35 0.11
C GLY A 161 -23.88 -12.03 1.55
N PRO A 162 -24.67 -11.19 2.24
CA PRO A 162 -24.33 -10.68 3.57
C PRO A 162 -24.38 -11.75 4.66
N ASP A 163 -25.23 -12.76 4.52
CA ASP A 163 -25.44 -13.80 5.55
C ASP A 163 -24.19 -14.66 5.78
N LEU A 164 -23.36 -14.86 4.76
CA LEU A 164 -22.16 -15.66 4.83
C LEU A 164 -20.88 -14.85 5.06
N LEU A 165 -20.95 -13.51 5.03
CA LEU A 165 -19.77 -12.65 5.20
C LEU A 165 -19.04 -12.92 6.52
N PHE A 166 -19.77 -13.02 7.63
CA PHE A 166 -19.17 -13.26 8.94
C PHE A 166 -18.45 -14.61 9.00
N VAL A 167 -19.08 -15.65 8.46
CA VAL A 167 -18.47 -17.00 8.38
C VAL A 167 -17.22 -16.96 7.50
N TYR A 168 -17.25 -16.24 6.39
CA TYR A 168 -16.11 -16.08 5.49
C TYR A 168 -14.93 -15.37 6.17
N ILE A 169 -15.18 -14.26 6.90
CA ILE A 169 -14.16 -13.55 7.68
C ILE A 169 -13.54 -14.47 8.73
N LEU A 170 -14.37 -15.22 9.49
CA LEU A 170 -13.85 -16.16 10.49
C LEU A 170 -12.99 -17.27 9.87
N ALA A 171 -13.40 -17.80 8.74
CA ALA A 171 -12.62 -18.80 8.00
C ALA A 171 -11.31 -18.21 7.42
N GLY A 172 -11.26 -16.89 7.20
CA GLY A 172 -10.09 -16.14 6.73
C GLY A 172 -9.01 -15.90 7.79
N ILE A 173 -9.34 -15.98 9.09
CA ILE A 173 -8.41 -15.64 10.20
C ILE A 173 -7.03 -16.32 10.08
N PRO A 174 -6.89 -17.61 9.73
CA PRO A 174 -5.57 -18.21 9.52
C PRO A 174 -4.72 -17.50 8.45
N PHE A 175 -5.35 -17.01 7.39
CA PHE A 175 -4.68 -16.25 6.33
C PHE A 175 -4.33 -14.82 6.78
N ASP A 176 -5.20 -14.19 7.58
CA ASP A 176 -4.94 -12.88 8.20
C ASP A 176 -3.72 -12.95 9.13
N ILE A 177 -3.60 -14.06 9.90
CA ILE A 177 -2.43 -14.32 10.76
C ILE A 177 -1.17 -14.52 9.91
N LEU A 178 -1.23 -15.27 8.81
CA LEU A 178 -0.10 -15.42 7.89
C LEU A 178 0.33 -14.07 7.31
N HIS A 179 -0.62 -13.22 6.93
CA HIS A 179 -0.33 -11.86 6.47
C HIS A 179 0.36 -11.03 7.56
N ALA A 180 -0.14 -11.07 8.78
CA ALA A 180 0.47 -10.37 9.91
C ALA A 180 1.90 -10.86 10.19
N VAL A 181 2.15 -12.16 10.19
CA VAL A 181 3.49 -12.77 10.33
C VAL A 181 4.40 -12.37 9.17
N GLY A 182 3.90 -12.40 7.94
CA GLY A 182 4.62 -11.92 6.78
C GLY A 182 5.02 -10.45 6.90
N ASN A 183 4.11 -9.61 7.38
CA ASN A 183 4.40 -8.19 7.61
C ASN A 183 5.47 -7.98 8.69
N ILE A 184 5.47 -8.75 9.78
CA ILE A 184 6.55 -8.69 10.79
C ILE A 184 7.90 -9.02 10.13
N PHE A 185 7.96 -10.09 9.34
CA PHE A 185 9.16 -10.49 8.61
C PHE A 185 9.63 -9.39 7.65
N PHE A 186 8.73 -8.83 6.85
CA PHE A 186 9.09 -7.78 5.89
C PHE A 186 9.46 -6.46 6.57
N VAL A 187 8.86 -6.10 7.71
CA VAL A 187 9.31 -4.95 8.50
C VAL A 187 10.73 -5.19 9.02
N ALA A 188 11.00 -6.37 9.60
CA ALA A 188 12.33 -6.69 10.10
C ALA A 188 13.42 -6.64 9.01
N TRP A 189 13.07 -7.07 7.81
CA TRP A 189 14.01 -7.15 6.69
C TRP A 189 14.13 -5.85 5.90
N LEU A 190 13.00 -5.20 5.57
CA LEU A 190 12.94 -4.11 4.59
C LEU A 190 12.88 -2.72 5.22
N ALA A 191 12.41 -2.58 6.47
CA ALA A 191 12.12 -1.26 7.02
C ALA A 191 13.38 -0.37 7.10
N SER A 192 14.50 -0.92 7.56
CA SER A 192 15.76 -0.16 7.66
C SER A 192 16.29 0.29 6.29
N PRO A 193 16.54 -0.59 5.30
CA PRO A 193 17.05 -0.17 4.01
C PRO A 193 16.09 0.76 3.25
N LEU A 194 14.77 0.51 3.33
CA LEU A 194 13.80 1.38 2.68
C LEU A 194 13.75 2.76 3.34
N SER A 195 13.80 2.84 4.67
CA SER A 195 13.81 4.11 5.39
C SER A 195 15.04 4.94 5.01
N GLU A 196 16.21 4.31 4.89
CA GLU A 196 17.44 4.98 4.49
C GLU A 196 17.34 5.56 3.06
N ILE A 197 16.84 4.78 2.10
CA ILE A 197 16.62 5.24 0.73
C ILE A 197 15.65 6.42 0.71
N MET A 198 14.49 6.28 1.36
CA MET A 198 13.46 7.33 1.38
C MET A 198 13.94 8.60 2.08
N THR A 199 14.67 8.48 3.20
CA THR A 199 15.20 9.63 3.96
C THR A 199 16.26 10.38 3.18
N ARG A 200 17.17 9.70 2.47
CA ARG A 200 18.19 10.35 1.63
C ARG A 200 17.54 11.25 0.56
N HIS A 201 16.46 10.81 -0.06
CA HIS A 201 15.75 11.60 -1.05
C HIS A 201 14.97 12.77 -0.45
N LEU A 202 14.44 12.64 0.77
CA LEU A 202 13.77 13.73 1.48
C LEU A 202 14.75 14.79 2.02
N SER A 203 15.95 14.40 2.46
CA SER A 203 16.94 15.32 3.02
C SER A 203 17.56 16.23 1.97
N VAL A 204 17.61 15.84 0.70
CA VAL A 204 18.03 16.70 -0.42
C VAL A 204 17.12 17.92 -0.58
N LYS A 205 15.88 17.88 -0.06
CA LYS A 205 14.94 19.01 -0.10
C LYS A 205 15.14 20.07 0.99
N LYS A 206 15.85 19.78 2.08
CA LYS A 206 15.99 20.69 3.25
C LYS A 206 17.09 21.75 3.20
N PRO A 207 18.15 21.71 2.36
CA PRO A 207 19.28 22.64 2.51
C PRO A 207 19.00 24.10 2.11
N LEU A 208 17.98 24.38 1.29
CA LEU A 208 17.74 25.73 0.78
C LEU A 208 16.99 26.64 1.77
N ALA A 209 16.01 26.11 2.49
CA ALA A 209 15.21 26.92 3.42
C ALA A 209 15.99 27.39 4.66
N VAL A 210 16.95 26.60 5.16
CA VAL A 210 17.74 26.97 6.33
C VAL A 210 18.84 27.99 5.97
N LYS A 211 19.43 27.91 4.78
CA LYS A 211 20.44 28.89 4.34
C LYS A 211 19.83 30.28 4.07
N GLU A 212 18.62 30.37 3.55
CA GLU A 212 17.95 31.66 3.35
C GLU A 212 17.57 32.34 4.66
N ILE A 213 17.12 31.59 5.67
CA ILE A 213 16.76 32.15 6.99
C ILE A 213 17.99 32.68 7.72
N VAL A 214 19.13 32.04 7.58
CA VAL A 214 20.40 32.51 8.19
C VAL A 214 20.96 33.71 7.45
N LYS A 215 20.83 33.80 6.12
CA LYS A 215 21.33 34.91 5.29
C LYS A 215 20.53 36.21 5.48
N ASN A 216 19.25 36.11 5.87
CA ASN A 216 18.40 37.28 6.10
C ASN A 216 18.45 37.80 7.57
N ARG A 217 19.32 37.24 8.43
CA ARG A 217 19.50 37.66 9.83
C ARG A 217 20.88 38.24 10.13
N ILE A 218 21.73 38.42 9.10
CA ILE A 218 22.99 39.14 9.14
C ILE A 218 22.90 40.40 8.27
#